data_2598cf7672f9bebd4bf7b607881a59d2
#
_entry.id   2598cf7672f9bebd4bf7b607881a59d2
#
_cell.length_a   1.000
_cell.length_b   1.000
_cell.length_c   1.000
_cell.angle_alpha   90.00
_cell.angle_beta   90.00
_cell.angle_gamma   90.00
#
_symmetry.space_group_name_H-M   'P 1'
#
loop_
_entity.id
_entity.type
_entity.pdbx_description
1 polymer ?
#
loop_
_entity_poly.entity_id
_entity_poly.type
_entity_poly.pdbx_seq_one_letter_code
_entity_poly.pdbx_strand_id
1 'polypeptide(L)'
;MKRTNKMILLIFASLMFLSGISAAEEARLMRFPDINKNVIAFVYAGDIWTVDSKGGEARRLTSHMGMELFPRISPDGKWIAFSGEYSGTRQLFMIPAEGGSPRQLTWYNPVENMPPRGGW
;
A
#
# COMPACT_ATOMS: atom_id res chain seq x y z
N MET A 1 -24.95 17.64 46.86
CA MET A 1 -24.55 16.37 46.16
C MET A 1 -25.05 16.24 44.74
N LYS A 2 -26.06 16.95 44.29
CA LYS A 2 -26.56 16.87 42.90
C LYS A 2 -25.74 17.67 41.84
N ARG A 3 -24.89 18.56 42.22
CA ARG A 3 -24.06 19.37 41.29
C ARG A 3 -22.77 18.70 40.80
N THR A 4 -22.19 17.81 41.59
CA THR A 4 -20.96 17.09 41.25
C THR A 4 -21.15 16.05 40.15
N ASN A 5 -22.31 15.38 40.06
CA ASN A 5 -22.59 14.35 39.07
C ASN A 5 -22.80 14.92 37.66
N LYS A 6 -23.32 16.16 37.55
CA LYS A 6 -23.47 16.81 36.22
C LYS A 6 -22.12 17.27 35.64
N MET A 7 -21.20 17.67 36.48
CA MET A 7 -19.86 18.09 36.05
C MET A 7 -18.99 16.92 35.63
N ILE A 8 -19.08 15.78 36.30
CA ILE A 8 -18.41 14.54 35.93
C ILE A 8 -18.96 13.99 34.62
N LEU A 9 -20.29 14.08 34.39
CA LEU A 9 -20.93 13.64 33.16
C LEU A 9 -20.51 14.49 31.96
N LEU A 10 -20.33 15.80 32.13
CA LEU A 10 -19.87 16.72 31.08
C LEU A 10 -18.38 16.47 30.73
N ILE A 11 -17.54 16.14 31.70
CA ILE A 11 -16.12 15.78 31.46
C ILE A 11 -16.02 14.45 30.72
N PHE A 12 -16.86 13.45 31.04
CA PHE A 12 -16.90 12.17 30.31
C PHE A 12 -17.43 12.32 28.90
N ALA A 13 -18.41 13.17 28.65
CA ALA A 13 -18.93 13.46 27.31
C ALA A 13 -17.91 14.21 26.44
N SER A 14 -17.08 15.09 27.04
CA SER A 14 -15.99 15.78 26.32
C SER A 14 -14.83 14.86 25.95
N LEU A 15 -14.57 13.81 26.72
CA LEU A 15 -13.48 12.84 26.42
C LEU A 15 -13.82 11.88 25.28
N MET A 16 -15.10 11.66 24.97
CA MET A 16 -15.53 10.79 23.87
C MET A 16 -15.44 11.42 22.47
N PHE A 17 -15.24 12.76 22.39
CA PHE A 17 -15.13 13.45 21.09
C PHE A 17 -13.71 13.56 20.53
N LEU A 18 -12.69 13.05 21.25
CA LEU A 18 -11.30 13.18 20.80
C LEU A 18 -10.75 11.95 20.02
N SER A 19 -11.58 10.95 19.70
CA SER A 19 -11.13 9.70 19.06
C SER A 19 -11.33 9.67 17.54
N GLY A 20 -11.37 10.79 16.86
CA GLY A 20 -11.82 10.85 15.47
C GLY A 20 -10.88 11.45 14.42
N ILE A 21 -9.59 11.67 14.70
CA ILE A 21 -8.71 12.32 13.71
C ILE A 21 -7.37 11.60 13.65
N SER A 22 -7.31 10.45 12.99
CA SER A 22 -6.03 9.81 12.65
C SER A 22 -5.99 9.06 11.32
N ALA A 23 -7.10 8.95 10.58
CA ALA A 23 -7.13 8.14 9.35
C ALA A 23 -6.73 8.90 8.08
N ALA A 24 -6.64 10.23 8.09
CA ALA A 24 -6.44 11.02 6.87
C ALA A 24 -4.97 11.26 6.49
N GLU A 25 -4.03 11.07 7.41
CA GLU A 25 -2.62 11.41 7.17
C GLU A 25 -1.84 10.25 6.51
N GLU A 26 -2.24 9.02 6.76
CA GLU A 26 -1.60 7.84 6.16
C GLU A 26 -1.87 7.68 4.65
N ALA A 27 -2.98 8.17 4.15
CA ALA A 27 -3.33 8.09 2.73
C ALA A 27 -2.36 8.85 1.80
N ARG A 28 -1.63 9.85 2.30
CA ARG A 28 -0.64 10.63 1.53
C ARG A 28 0.62 9.85 1.16
N LEU A 29 0.87 8.72 1.82
CA LEU A 29 2.02 7.86 1.55
C LEU A 29 1.73 6.76 0.54
N MET A 30 0.47 6.61 0.12
CA MET A 30 0.08 5.66 -0.94
C MET A 30 0.50 6.20 -2.29
N ARG A 31 1.13 5.35 -3.10
CA ARG A 31 1.66 5.71 -4.42
C ARG A 31 1.26 4.69 -5.47
N PHE A 32 1.26 5.13 -6.73
CA PHE A 32 1.09 4.29 -7.92
C PHE A 32 -0.15 3.37 -7.84
N PRO A 33 -1.35 3.93 -7.61
CA PRO A 33 -2.54 3.10 -7.57
C PRO A 33 -2.89 2.54 -8.95
N ASP A 34 -3.41 1.33 -8.95
CA ASP A 34 -4.04 0.70 -10.10
C ASP A 34 -5.36 0.06 -9.67
N ILE A 35 -6.36 0.07 -10.51
CA ILE A 35 -7.68 -0.48 -10.21
C ILE A 35 -8.15 -1.41 -11.33
N ASN A 36 -8.61 -2.58 -10.95
CA ASN A 36 -9.34 -3.48 -11.85
C ASN A 36 -10.51 -4.12 -11.10
N LYS A 37 -11.71 -4.03 -11.70
CA LYS A 37 -12.95 -4.49 -11.07
C LYS A 37 -13.12 -3.90 -9.66
N ASN A 38 -13.06 -4.73 -8.64
CA ASN A 38 -13.27 -4.34 -7.24
C ASN A 38 -11.97 -4.28 -6.45
N VAL A 39 -10.81 -4.42 -7.08
CA VAL A 39 -9.52 -4.42 -6.39
C VAL A 39 -8.73 -3.18 -6.75
N ILE A 40 -8.21 -2.50 -5.74
CA ILE A 40 -7.22 -1.43 -5.86
C ILE A 40 -5.90 -1.98 -5.36
N ALA A 41 -4.85 -1.92 -6.18
CA ALA A 41 -3.48 -2.19 -5.79
C ALA A 41 -2.72 -0.87 -5.66
N PHE A 42 -1.85 -0.75 -4.68
CA PHE A 42 -1.05 0.46 -4.45
C PHE A 42 0.25 0.13 -3.73
N VAL A 43 1.19 1.07 -3.74
CA VAL A 43 2.43 0.98 -2.96
C VAL A 43 2.28 1.78 -1.67
N TYR A 44 2.63 1.16 -0.55
CA TYR A 44 2.75 1.81 0.74
C TYR A 44 3.99 1.27 1.47
N ALA A 45 4.82 2.17 1.98
CA ALA A 45 6.08 1.85 2.69
C ALA A 45 7.03 0.92 1.90
N GLY A 46 7.02 1.00 0.55
CA GLY A 46 7.88 0.19 -0.32
C GLY A 46 7.33 -1.17 -0.71
N ASP A 47 6.16 -1.56 -0.21
CA ASP A 47 5.49 -2.83 -0.50
C ASP A 47 4.21 -2.66 -1.30
N ILE A 48 3.75 -3.74 -1.93
CA ILE A 48 2.48 -3.82 -2.63
C ILE A 48 1.37 -4.19 -1.65
N TRP A 49 0.29 -3.41 -1.70
CA TRP A 49 -0.92 -3.59 -0.92
C TRP A 49 -2.13 -3.65 -1.82
N THR A 50 -3.18 -4.31 -1.35
CA THR A 50 -4.49 -4.33 -2.02
C THR A 50 -5.61 -4.00 -1.05
N VAL A 51 -6.68 -3.41 -1.59
CA VAL A 51 -7.91 -3.14 -0.85
C VAL A 51 -9.10 -3.28 -1.79
N ASP A 52 -10.27 -3.60 -1.28
CA ASP A 52 -11.51 -3.59 -2.07
C ASP A 52 -11.88 -2.16 -2.45
N SER A 53 -12.37 -1.93 -3.66
CA SER A 53 -12.75 -0.60 -4.15
C SER A 53 -13.91 0.04 -3.38
N LYS A 54 -14.68 -0.76 -2.66
CA LYS A 54 -15.76 -0.31 -1.75
C LYS A 54 -15.24 0.12 -0.38
N GLY A 55 -13.93 -0.01 -0.13
CA GLY A 55 -13.31 0.24 1.16
C GLY A 55 -13.13 -1.03 1.97
N GLY A 56 -12.65 -0.86 3.19
CA GLY A 56 -12.37 -1.95 4.11
C GLY A 56 -10.89 -1.98 4.50
N GLU A 57 -10.44 -3.12 4.97
CA GLU A 57 -9.07 -3.31 5.43
C GLU A 57 -8.12 -3.57 4.26
N ALA A 58 -7.03 -2.82 4.18
CA ALA A 58 -5.98 -3.05 3.20
C ALA A 58 -5.10 -4.24 3.62
N ARG A 59 -4.77 -5.08 2.65
CA ARG A 59 -3.92 -6.25 2.85
C ARG A 59 -2.57 -6.06 2.18
N ARG A 60 -1.50 -6.25 2.93
CA ARG A 60 -0.13 -6.27 2.41
C ARG A 60 0.10 -7.57 1.62
N LEU A 61 0.51 -7.46 0.37
CA LEU A 61 0.80 -8.62 -0.48
C LEU A 61 2.27 -9.04 -0.43
N THR A 62 3.17 -8.08 -0.32
CA THR A 62 4.60 -8.30 -0.35
C THR A 62 5.26 -7.76 0.91
N SER A 63 6.46 -8.26 1.24
CA SER A 63 7.21 -7.85 2.43
C SER A 63 8.72 -8.05 2.20
N HIS A 64 9.24 -7.56 1.08
CA HIS A 64 10.67 -7.65 0.78
C HIS A 64 11.40 -6.38 1.23
N MET A 65 12.72 -6.49 1.51
CA MET A 65 13.55 -5.34 1.90
C MET A 65 13.81 -4.35 0.75
N GLY A 66 13.70 -4.80 -0.52
CA GLY A 66 13.83 -3.95 -1.70
C GLY A 66 12.54 -3.18 -1.99
N MET A 67 12.67 -2.04 -2.67
CA MET A 67 11.51 -1.26 -3.08
C MET A 67 10.69 -1.95 -4.17
N GLU A 68 9.39 -1.91 -4.02
CA GLU A 68 8.41 -2.39 -5.00
C GLU A 68 7.59 -1.22 -5.52
N LEU A 69 7.44 -1.13 -6.82
CA LEU A 69 6.87 0.04 -7.49
C LEU A 69 5.95 -0.36 -8.63
N PHE A 70 5.04 0.53 -8.99
CA PHE A 70 4.19 0.44 -10.18
C PHE A 70 3.38 -0.85 -10.31
N PRO A 71 2.58 -1.23 -9.30
CA PRO A 71 1.71 -2.39 -9.44
C PRO A 71 0.73 -2.22 -10.58
N ARG A 72 0.49 -3.30 -11.32
CA ARG A 72 -0.50 -3.38 -12.40
C ARG A 72 -1.28 -4.67 -12.29
N ILE A 73 -2.59 -4.56 -12.16
CA ILE A 73 -3.48 -5.70 -12.06
C ILE A 73 -3.76 -6.23 -13.47
N SER A 74 -3.65 -7.55 -13.66
CA SER A 74 -3.97 -8.18 -14.93
C SER A 74 -5.45 -7.99 -15.32
N PRO A 75 -5.80 -8.01 -16.61
CA PRO A 75 -7.19 -7.83 -17.05
C PRO A 75 -8.19 -8.81 -16.45
N ASP A 76 -7.76 -10.04 -16.18
CA ASP A 76 -8.58 -11.06 -15.50
C ASP A 76 -8.65 -10.88 -13.98
N GLY A 77 -7.83 -10.00 -13.41
CA GLY A 77 -7.76 -9.70 -11.97
C GLY A 77 -7.03 -10.74 -11.14
N LYS A 78 -6.38 -11.72 -11.76
CA LYS A 78 -5.73 -12.84 -11.04
C LYS A 78 -4.29 -12.57 -10.63
N TRP A 79 -3.63 -11.61 -11.29
CA TRP A 79 -2.21 -11.33 -11.12
C TRP A 79 -1.95 -9.85 -10.93
N ILE A 80 -0.88 -9.53 -10.22
CA ILE A 80 -0.34 -8.17 -10.10
C ILE A 80 1.11 -8.21 -10.54
N ALA A 81 1.44 -7.47 -11.60
CA ALA A 81 2.81 -7.24 -12.04
C ALA A 81 3.36 -5.99 -11.36
N PHE A 82 4.63 -5.97 -11.03
CA PHE A 82 5.29 -4.83 -10.39
C PHE A 82 6.79 -4.82 -10.66
N SER A 83 7.43 -3.68 -10.44
CA SER A 83 8.87 -3.52 -10.44
C SER A 83 9.42 -3.73 -9.04
N GLY A 84 10.39 -4.64 -8.88
CA GLY A 84 11.04 -4.92 -7.59
C GLY A 84 12.56 -4.82 -7.66
N GLU A 85 13.18 -4.36 -6.59
CA GLU A 85 14.64 -4.24 -6.45
C GLU A 85 15.18 -5.29 -5.47
N TYR A 86 14.98 -6.58 -5.77
CA TYR A 86 15.32 -7.68 -4.86
C TYR A 86 16.81 -8.07 -4.88
N SER A 87 17.50 -7.78 -5.96
CA SER A 87 18.92 -8.14 -6.16
C SER A 87 19.81 -6.96 -6.54
N GLY A 88 19.45 -5.75 -6.12
CA GLY A 88 20.20 -4.52 -6.43
C GLY A 88 19.91 -3.94 -7.81
N THR A 89 19.20 -4.66 -8.68
CA THR A 89 18.71 -4.17 -9.97
C THR A 89 17.19 -4.27 -10.02
N ARG A 90 16.57 -3.30 -10.70
CA ARG A 90 15.12 -3.28 -10.88
C ARG A 90 14.71 -4.30 -11.94
N GLN A 91 13.87 -5.25 -11.56
CA GLN A 91 13.35 -6.31 -12.40
C GLN A 91 11.80 -6.30 -12.34
N LEU A 92 11.17 -6.95 -13.31
CA LEU A 92 9.72 -7.17 -13.27
C LEU A 92 9.41 -8.48 -12.54
N PHE A 93 8.42 -8.41 -11.70
CA PHE A 93 7.86 -9.53 -10.95
C PHE A 93 6.36 -9.61 -11.17
N MET A 94 5.78 -10.75 -10.88
CA MET A 94 4.33 -10.94 -10.76
C MET A 94 4.02 -11.76 -9.52
N ILE A 95 2.88 -11.47 -8.91
CA ILE A 95 2.35 -12.18 -7.74
C ILE A 95 0.86 -12.47 -7.97
N PRO A 96 0.31 -13.58 -7.47
CA PRO A 96 -1.13 -13.78 -7.46
C PRO A 96 -1.82 -12.64 -6.70
N ALA A 97 -2.94 -12.12 -7.20
CA ALA A 97 -3.67 -11.03 -6.54
C ALA A 97 -4.18 -11.42 -5.14
N GLU A 98 -4.33 -12.71 -4.88
CA GLU A 98 -4.69 -13.26 -3.57
C GLU A 98 -3.50 -13.46 -2.62
N GLY A 99 -2.28 -13.17 -3.08
CA GLY A 99 -1.05 -13.36 -2.32
C GLY A 99 -0.30 -14.64 -2.73
N GLY A 100 0.90 -14.77 -2.22
CA GLY A 100 1.80 -15.89 -2.52
C GLY A 100 3.23 -15.43 -2.72
N SER A 101 4.05 -16.23 -3.38
CA SER A 101 5.43 -15.87 -3.68
C SER A 101 5.54 -15.12 -5.00
N PRO A 102 6.23 -13.98 -5.06
CA PRO A 102 6.51 -13.29 -6.31
C PRO A 102 7.37 -14.15 -7.25
N ARG A 103 7.04 -14.10 -8.53
CA ARG A 103 7.83 -14.72 -9.59
C ARG A 103 8.50 -13.66 -10.44
N GLN A 104 9.82 -13.74 -10.60
CA GLN A 104 10.58 -12.86 -11.48
C GLN A 104 10.27 -13.14 -12.94
N LEU A 105 10.13 -12.07 -13.74
CA LEU A 105 9.81 -12.15 -15.17
C LEU A 105 10.96 -11.68 -16.06
N THR A 106 11.87 -10.86 -15.54
CA THR A 106 13.00 -10.30 -16.30
C THR A 106 14.31 -10.49 -15.56
N TRP A 107 15.42 -10.59 -16.32
CA TRP A 107 16.78 -10.74 -15.81
C TRP A 107 17.69 -9.77 -16.55
N TYR A 108 17.61 -8.48 -16.20
CA TYR A 108 18.53 -7.48 -16.76
C TYR A 108 19.82 -7.50 -15.96
N ASN A 109 20.95 -7.62 -16.66
CA ASN A 109 22.22 -7.32 -16.05
C ASN A 109 22.38 -5.81 -15.90
N PRO A 110 22.96 -5.32 -14.79
CA PRO A 110 23.34 -3.91 -14.70
C PRO A 110 24.35 -3.63 -15.80
N VAL A 111 23.94 -2.87 -16.82
CA VAL A 111 24.86 -2.41 -17.85
C VAL A 111 25.60 -1.23 -17.23
N GLU A 112 26.91 -1.33 -17.12
CA GLU A 112 27.82 -0.38 -16.46
C GLU A 112 27.74 1.06 -17.00
N ASN A 113 27.01 1.29 -18.10
CA ASN A 113 26.86 2.56 -18.80
C ASN A 113 25.42 2.96 -19.08
N MET A 114 24.46 2.55 -18.26
CA MET A 114 23.12 3.10 -18.40
C MET A 114 23.13 4.56 -17.91
N PRO A 115 22.75 5.54 -18.75
CA PRO A 115 22.64 6.91 -18.27
C PRO A 115 21.68 6.94 -17.09
N PRO A 116 21.92 7.82 -16.10
CA PRO A 116 21.02 7.95 -14.96
C PRO A 116 19.61 8.19 -15.52
N ARG A 117 18.69 7.29 -15.20
CA ARG A 117 17.29 7.46 -15.57
C ARG A 117 16.81 8.74 -14.90
N GLY A 118 16.45 9.72 -15.72
CA GLY A 118 15.93 10.99 -15.24
C GLY A 118 14.82 10.73 -14.21
N GLY A 119 15.03 11.24 -13.01
CA GLY A 119 13.97 11.27 -12.02
C GLY A 119 12.86 12.18 -12.54
N TRP A 120 11.63 11.75 -12.40
CA TRP A 120 10.41 12.54 -12.57
C TRP A 120 10.18 13.36 -11.33
#